data_12df7267ad93b66c71f0c8f934ead66e
#
_entry.id   12df7267ad93b66c71f0c8f934ead66e
#
_cell.length_a   1.000
_cell.length_b   1.000
_cell.length_c   1.000
_cell.angle_alpha   90.00
_cell.angle_beta   90.00
_cell.angle_gamma   90.00
#
_symmetry.space_group_name_H-M   'P 1'
#
loop_
_entity.id
_entity.type
_entity.pdbx_description
1 polymer ?
#
loop_
_entity_poly.entity_id
_entity_poly.type
_entity_poly.pdbx_seq_one_letter_code
_entity_poly.pdbx_strand_id
1 'polypeptide(L)'
;MIRRMTIEDYDDVHALWMKIKGFGIRSIDDSREGVERFLKRNPTTSVVAVEDGTIVGSILCGHDGRRGCLYHVCVDEAYRMHGIGRNMVVKAMEELKAEHINKVSLIAFTKNDIGNAFWKEIGWTKREDLNYYEFTLNEANITAFNR
;
A
#
# COMPACT_ATOMS: atom_id res chain seq x y z
N MET A 1 -12.65 10.52 4.81
CA MET A 1 -12.29 9.92 6.11
C MET A 1 -11.25 8.84 5.93
N ILE A 2 -10.23 8.85 6.77
CA ILE A 2 -9.17 7.83 6.76
C ILE A 2 -9.34 6.97 8.02
N ARG A 3 -9.36 5.65 7.87
CA ARG A 3 -9.46 4.73 9.00
C ARG A 3 -8.64 3.47 8.77
N ARG A 4 -8.47 2.67 9.82
CA ARG A 4 -7.81 1.38 9.70
C ARG A 4 -8.58 0.46 8.75
N MET A 5 -7.84 -0.31 7.97
CA MET A 5 -8.39 -1.34 7.11
C MET A 5 -8.67 -2.59 7.93
N THR A 6 -9.80 -3.24 7.67
CA THR A 6 -10.13 -4.55 8.22
C THR A 6 -10.41 -5.52 7.09
N ILE A 7 -10.51 -6.82 7.39
CA ILE A 7 -10.77 -7.82 6.34
C ILE A 7 -12.15 -7.65 5.71
N GLU A 8 -13.09 -7.04 6.41
CA GLU A 8 -14.41 -6.72 5.85
C GLU A 8 -14.33 -5.75 4.68
N ASP A 9 -13.24 -5.00 4.57
CA ASP A 9 -13.00 -4.07 3.46
C ASP A 9 -12.49 -4.77 2.21
N TYR A 10 -12.13 -6.04 2.29
CA TYR A 10 -11.38 -6.71 1.24
C TYR A 10 -12.01 -6.60 -0.14
N ASP A 11 -13.30 -6.90 -0.27
CA ASP A 11 -13.95 -6.90 -1.58
C ASP A 11 -13.89 -5.53 -2.24
N ASP A 12 -14.15 -4.46 -1.48
CA ASP A 12 -14.10 -3.09 -1.99
C ASP A 12 -12.67 -2.65 -2.30
N VAL A 13 -11.73 -3.02 -1.44
CA VAL A 13 -10.31 -2.70 -1.66
C VAL A 13 -9.78 -3.45 -2.87
N HIS A 14 -10.08 -4.71 -3.01
CA HIS A 14 -9.66 -5.50 -4.18
C HIS A 14 -10.25 -4.92 -5.47
N ALA A 15 -11.52 -4.53 -5.46
CA ALA A 15 -12.16 -3.88 -6.59
C ALA A 15 -11.46 -2.57 -6.96
N LEU A 16 -11.03 -1.80 -5.96
CA LEU A 16 -10.23 -0.60 -6.19
C LEU A 16 -8.90 -0.94 -6.86
N TRP A 17 -8.17 -1.92 -6.33
CA TRP A 17 -6.88 -2.33 -6.92
C TRP A 17 -7.03 -2.72 -8.39
N MET A 18 -8.11 -3.42 -8.74
CA MET A 18 -8.35 -3.86 -10.12
C MET A 18 -8.57 -2.69 -11.09
N LYS A 19 -8.92 -1.51 -10.59
CA LYS A 19 -9.12 -0.31 -11.42
C LYS A 19 -7.84 0.50 -11.64
N ILE A 20 -6.82 0.28 -10.84
CA ILE A 20 -5.61 1.11 -10.88
C ILE A 20 -4.71 0.63 -12.02
N LYS A 21 -4.48 1.49 -12.99
CA LYS A 21 -3.61 1.17 -14.14
C LYS A 21 -2.20 0.87 -13.67
N GLY A 22 -1.63 -0.19 -14.21
CA GLY A 22 -0.27 -0.59 -13.92
C GLY A 22 -0.06 -1.35 -12.62
N PHE A 23 -1.12 -1.52 -11.80
CA PHE A 23 -1.00 -2.31 -10.57
C PHE A 23 -0.72 -3.76 -10.90
N GLY A 24 0.23 -4.34 -10.17
CA GLY A 24 0.48 -5.77 -10.20
C GLY A 24 -0.33 -6.45 -9.10
N ILE A 25 -1.26 -7.30 -9.50
CA ILE A 25 -2.09 -8.08 -8.56
C ILE A 25 -1.50 -9.47 -8.45
N ARG A 26 -1.17 -9.89 -7.23
CA ARG A 26 -0.57 -11.19 -6.96
C ARG A 26 -1.64 -12.20 -6.57
N SER A 27 -1.62 -13.36 -7.23
CA SER A 27 -2.72 -14.34 -7.10
C SER A 27 -2.89 -14.88 -5.68
N ILE A 28 -1.83 -15.02 -4.92
CA ILE A 28 -1.87 -15.54 -3.55
C ILE A 28 -1.83 -14.42 -2.52
N ASP A 29 -0.84 -13.53 -2.62
CA ASP A 29 -0.69 -12.47 -1.61
C ASP A 29 -1.87 -11.51 -1.59
N ASP A 30 -2.48 -11.24 -2.74
CA ASP A 30 -3.61 -10.32 -2.86
C ASP A 30 -4.97 -11.03 -2.83
N SER A 31 -4.99 -12.34 -2.59
CA SER A 31 -6.22 -13.06 -2.32
C SER A 31 -6.79 -12.65 -0.96
N ARG A 32 -8.07 -12.98 -0.72
CA ARG A 32 -8.68 -12.71 0.59
C ARG A 32 -7.87 -13.34 1.72
N GLU A 33 -7.43 -14.59 1.54
CA GLU A 33 -6.63 -15.29 2.55
C GLU A 33 -5.27 -14.63 2.78
N GLY A 34 -4.62 -14.20 1.71
CA GLY A 34 -3.32 -13.52 1.78
C GLY A 34 -3.42 -12.18 2.50
N VAL A 35 -4.42 -11.38 2.18
CA VAL A 35 -4.66 -10.09 2.83
C VAL A 35 -5.07 -10.29 4.29
N GLU A 36 -5.92 -11.29 4.57
CA GLU A 36 -6.29 -11.58 5.95
C GLU A 36 -5.09 -11.95 6.81
N ARG A 37 -4.18 -12.77 6.28
CA ARG A 37 -2.93 -13.14 6.96
C ARG A 37 -2.09 -11.90 7.25
N PHE A 38 -1.97 -11.01 6.26
CA PHE A 38 -1.21 -9.77 6.40
C PHE A 38 -1.80 -8.86 7.49
N LEU A 39 -3.12 -8.70 7.49
CA LEU A 39 -3.81 -7.85 8.48
C LEU A 39 -3.78 -8.45 9.88
N LYS A 40 -3.79 -9.78 10.01
CA LYS A 40 -3.64 -10.43 11.32
C LYS A 40 -2.26 -10.19 11.92
N ARG A 41 -1.23 -10.22 11.06
CA ARG A 41 0.14 -9.92 11.50
C ARG A 41 0.31 -8.44 11.83
N ASN A 42 -0.36 -7.57 11.07
CA ASN A 42 -0.25 -6.11 11.19
C ASN A 42 -1.65 -5.51 11.32
N PRO A 43 -2.28 -5.60 12.51
CA PRO A 43 -3.70 -5.26 12.63
C PRO A 43 -4.01 -3.76 12.65
N THR A 44 -3.03 -2.89 12.83
CA THR A 44 -3.28 -1.46 13.06
C THR A 44 -2.72 -0.53 12.00
N THR A 45 -1.91 -1.03 11.06
CA THR A 45 -1.08 -0.14 10.23
C THR A 45 -1.60 0.10 8.82
N SER A 46 -2.43 -0.80 8.28
CA SER A 46 -3.05 -0.59 6.97
C SER A 46 -4.25 0.34 7.07
N VAL A 47 -4.46 1.16 6.04
CA VAL A 47 -5.50 2.18 6.07
C VAL A 47 -6.31 2.19 4.77
N VAL A 48 -7.55 2.69 4.88
CA VAL A 48 -8.41 2.98 3.74
C VAL A 48 -8.91 4.41 3.82
N ALA A 49 -9.16 5.01 2.67
CA ALA A 49 -9.82 6.29 2.53
C ALA A 49 -11.24 6.05 2.07
N VAL A 50 -12.20 6.64 2.77
CA VAL A 50 -13.63 6.48 2.49
C VAL A 50 -14.24 7.84 2.19
N GLU A 51 -14.92 7.96 1.05
CA GLU A 51 -15.67 9.15 0.66
C GLU A 51 -17.09 8.73 0.29
N ASP A 52 -18.09 9.32 0.96
CA ASP A 52 -19.52 9.01 0.74
C ASP A 52 -19.81 7.51 0.78
N GLY A 53 -19.21 6.82 1.75
CA GLY A 53 -19.40 5.38 1.95
C GLY A 53 -18.63 4.48 0.97
N THR A 54 -17.85 5.05 0.07
CA THR A 54 -17.08 4.31 -0.93
C THR A 54 -15.58 4.36 -0.59
N ILE A 55 -14.91 3.21 -0.68
CA ILE A 55 -13.46 3.16 -0.51
C ILE A 55 -12.81 3.68 -1.78
N VAL A 56 -12.07 4.78 -1.65
CA VAL A 56 -11.43 5.47 -2.77
C VAL A 56 -9.89 5.46 -2.70
N GLY A 57 -9.34 4.91 -1.63
CA GLY A 57 -7.90 4.78 -1.47
C GLY A 57 -7.54 3.71 -0.48
N SER A 58 -6.34 3.17 -0.59
CA SER A 58 -5.83 2.17 0.35
C SER A 58 -4.31 2.20 0.45
N ILE A 59 -3.81 1.73 1.58
CA ILE A 59 -2.41 1.41 1.80
C ILE A 59 -2.36 0.11 2.60
N LEU A 60 -1.68 -0.90 2.07
CA LEU A 60 -1.25 -2.02 2.89
C LEU A 60 0.07 -1.62 3.55
N CYS A 61 0.08 -1.61 4.87
CA CYS A 61 1.26 -1.22 5.63
C CYS A 61 1.54 -2.26 6.70
N GLY A 62 2.76 -2.76 6.71
CA GLY A 62 3.17 -3.75 7.69
C GLY A 62 4.56 -3.49 8.19
N HIS A 63 4.97 -4.26 9.20
CA HIS A 63 6.32 -4.20 9.76
C HIS A 63 6.73 -5.56 10.29
N ASP A 64 8.02 -5.72 10.46
CA ASP A 64 8.64 -6.94 11.00
C ASP A 64 9.13 -6.77 12.45
N GLY A 65 8.70 -5.70 13.13
CA GLY A 65 9.18 -5.32 14.46
C GLY A 65 10.39 -4.39 14.41
N ARG A 66 10.92 -4.13 13.20
CA ARG A 66 12.11 -3.27 13.02
C ARG A 66 11.91 -2.26 11.91
N ARG A 67 11.41 -2.68 10.76
CA ARG A 67 11.18 -1.85 9.58
C ARG A 67 9.73 -1.93 9.15
N GLY A 68 9.19 -0.81 8.70
CA GLY A 68 7.89 -0.78 8.05
C GLY A 68 8.03 -0.85 6.53
N CYS A 69 6.95 -1.29 5.87
CA CYS A 69 6.89 -1.35 4.43
C CYS A 69 5.47 -1.06 3.94
N LEU A 70 5.37 -0.31 2.85
CA LEU A 70 4.09 0.01 2.22
C LEU A 70 3.92 -0.79 0.93
N TYR A 71 2.70 -1.30 0.72
CA TYR A 71 2.30 -2.00 -0.50
C TYR A 71 0.98 -1.42 -0.99
N HIS A 72 0.74 -1.50 -2.28
CA HIS A 72 -0.54 -1.13 -2.91
C HIS A 72 -1.07 0.23 -2.44
N VAL A 73 -0.20 1.23 -2.45
CA VAL A 73 -0.60 2.60 -2.16
C VAL A 73 -1.33 3.14 -3.37
N CYS A 74 -2.59 3.48 -3.22
CA CYS A 74 -3.36 3.99 -4.35
C CYS A 74 -4.52 4.88 -3.93
N VAL A 75 -4.92 5.74 -4.87
CA VAL A 75 -6.14 6.55 -4.79
C VAL A 75 -6.84 6.40 -6.13
N ASP A 76 -8.16 6.18 -6.08
CA ASP A 76 -9.00 6.15 -7.28
C ASP A 76 -8.76 7.42 -8.08
N GLU A 77 -8.54 7.26 -9.38
CA GLU A 77 -8.20 8.38 -10.28
C GLU A 77 -9.18 9.54 -10.17
N ALA A 78 -10.47 9.24 -9.99
CA ALA A 78 -11.53 10.26 -9.86
C ALA A 78 -11.40 11.11 -8.58
N TYR A 79 -10.63 10.66 -7.61
CA TYR A 79 -10.48 11.31 -6.30
C TYR A 79 -9.09 11.87 -6.04
N ARG A 80 -8.22 11.85 -7.05
CA ARG A 80 -6.86 12.38 -6.93
C ARG A 80 -6.85 13.90 -6.84
N MET A 81 -5.72 14.46 -6.40
CA MET A 81 -5.49 15.90 -6.25
C MET A 81 -6.30 16.55 -5.12
N HIS A 82 -6.75 15.77 -4.14
CA HIS A 82 -7.49 16.25 -2.97
C HIS A 82 -6.75 15.96 -1.64
N GLY A 83 -5.49 15.54 -1.72
CA GLY A 83 -4.69 15.26 -0.52
C GLY A 83 -4.97 13.91 0.15
N ILE A 84 -5.78 13.06 -0.45
CA ILE A 84 -6.14 11.75 0.14
C ILE A 84 -4.91 10.88 0.33
N GLY A 85 -4.04 10.76 -0.67
CA GLY A 85 -2.83 9.96 -0.59
C GLY A 85 -1.91 10.41 0.54
N ARG A 86 -1.66 11.71 0.63
CA ARG A 86 -0.85 12.29 1.70
C ARG A 86 -1.46 11.98 3.08
N ASN A 87 -2.76 12.16 3.23
CA ASN A 87 -3.43 11.93 4.51
C ASN A 87 -3.39 10.46 4.91
N MET A 88 -3.51 9.53 3.96
CA MET A 88 -3.35 8.11 4.24
C MET A 88 -1.95 7.79 4.70
N VAL A 89 -0.94 8.35 4.06
CA VAL A 89 0.47 8.13 4.46
C VAL A 89 0.70 8.65 5.87
N VAL A 90 0.20 9.85 6.19
CA VAL A 90 0.32 10.41 7.55
C VAL A 90 -0.27 9.45 8.58
N LYS A 91 -1.47 8.91 8.31
CA LYS A 91 -2.12 7.98 9.23
C LYS A 91 -1.31 6.71 9.40
N ALA A 92 -0.82 6.12 8.31
CA ALA A 92 0.00 4.92 8.38
C ALA A 92 1.30 5.16 9.16
N MET A 93 1.93 6.33 8.97
CA MET A 93 3.15 6.68 9.71
C MET A 93 2.88 6.82 11.20
N GLU A 94 1.75 7.43 11.58
CA GLU A 94 1.36 7.54 12.99
C GLU A 94 1.19 6.17 13.62
N GLU A 95 0.56 5.24 12.91
CA GLU A 95 0.34 3.88 13.40
C GLU A 95 1.66 3.10 13.53
N LEU A 96 2.58 3.28 12.58
CA LEU A 96 3.91 2.67 12.69
C LEU A 96 4.71 3.22 13.86
N LYS A 97 4.62 4.52 14.10
CA LYS A 97 5.28 5.15 15.26
C LYS A 97 4.75 4.57 16.57
N ALA A 98 3.44 4.32 16.65
CA ALA A 98 2.83 3.72 17.83
C ALA A 98 3.37 2.29 18.07
N GLU A 99 3.84 1.62 17.02
CA GLU A 99 4.46 0.30 17.10
C GLU A 99 5.99 0.37 17.27
N HIS A 100 6.52 1.56 17.57
CA HIS A 100 7.95 1.81 17.77
C HIS A 100 8.82 1.53 16.52
N ILE A 101 8.24 1.71 15.34
CA ILE A 101 8.98 1.57 14.08
C ILE A 101 9.64 2.91 13.75
N ASN A 102 10.93 2.88 13.43
CA ASN A 102 11.72 4.08 13.20
C ASN A 102 12.00 4.39 11.73
N LYS A 103 11.74 3.45 10.83
CA LYS A 103 12.02 3.63 9.42
C LYS A 103 11.07 2.79 8.57
N VAL A 104 10.63 3.35 7.47
CA VAL A 104 9.70 2.71 6.55
C VAL A 104 10.22 2.83 5.12
N SER A 105 9.95 1.83 4.30
CA SER A 105 10.36 1.84 2.90
C SER A 105 9.21 1.38 2.00
N LEU A 106 9.38 1.61 0.72
CA LEU A 106 8.50 1.09 -0.32
C LEU A 106 9.31 0.89 -1.59
N ILE A 107 8.75 0.11 -2.51
CA ILE A 107 9.33 -0.13 -3.82
C ILE A 107 8.35 0.39 -4.86
N ALA A 108 8.84 1.20 -5.78
CA ALA A 108 8.05 1.74 -6.88
C ALA A 108 8.77 1.43 -8.19
N PHE A 109 8.00 1.11 -9.23
CA PHE A 109 8.60 0.94 -10.55
C PHE A 109 9.20 2.25 -11.02
N THR A 110 10.35 2.19 -11.69
CA THR A 110 11.02 3.37 -12.24
C THR A 110 10.13 4.11 -13.23
N LYS A 111 9.25 3.40 -13.93
CA LYS A 111 8.33 3.97 -14.93
C LYS A 111 7.10 4.64 -14.32
N ASN A 112 6.86 4.48 -13.03
CA ASN A 112 5.72 5.08 -12.36
C ASN A 112 6.01 6.54 -12.02
N ASP A 113 5.93 7.41 -13.03
CA ASP A 113 6.30 8.83 -12.86
C ASP A 113 5.42 9.54 -11.84
N ILE A 114 4.12 9.27 -11.85
CA ILE A 114 3.16 9.88 -10.92
C ILE A 114 3.47 9.46 -9.48
N GLY A 115 3.67 8.16 -9.26
CA GLY A 115 3.99 7.65 -7.93
C GLY A 115 5.33 8.16 -7.43
N ASN A 116 6.37 8.14 -8.26
CA ASN A 116 7.69 8.62 -7.87
C ASN A 116 7.67 10.11 -7.53
N ALA A 117 6.94 10.93 -8.32
CA ALA A 117 6.78 12.35 -8.03
C ALA A 117 6.06 12.58 -6.69
N PHE A 118 5.03 11.77 -6.41
CA PHE A 118 4.29 11.86 -5.14
C PHE A 118 5.21 11.63 -3.94
N TRP A 119 6.01 10.56 -3.96
CA TRP A 119 6.88 10.23 -2.83
C TRP A 119 7.93 11.32 -2.59
N LYS A 120 8.48 11.85 -3.66
CA LYS A 120 9.44 12.94 -3.59
C LYS A 120 8.79 14.20 -3.01
N GLU A 121 7.58 14.53 -3.47
CA GLU A 121 6.86 15.72 -3.03
C GLU A 121 6.55 15.68 -1.54
N ILE A 122 6.17 14.53 -0.99
CA ILE A 122 5.86 14.40 0.43
C ILE A 122 7.09 14.17 1.31
N GLY A 123 8.30 14.25 0.73
CA GLY A 123 9.54 14.28 1.50
C GLY A 123 10.23 12.93 1.68
N TRP A 124 9.85 11.92 0.93
CA TRP A 124 10.54 10.62 0.96
C TRP A 124 11.80 10.66 0.10
N THR A 125 12.82 9.94 0.52
CA THR A 125 14.13 9.95 -0.14
C THR A 125 14.30 8.71 -1.03
N LYS A 126 14.57 8.96 -2.31
CA LYS A 126 14.98 7.88 -3.22
C LYS A 126 16.43 7.51 -2.89
N ARG A 127 16.69 6.24 -2.61
CA ARG A 127 18.03 5.74 -2.33
C ARG A 127 18.67 5.28 -3.63
N GLU A 128 19.85 5.83 -3.94
CA GLU A 128 20.60 5.46 -5.13
C GLU A 128 21.85 4.64 -4.81
N ASP A 129 22.12 4.49 -3.52
CA ASP A 129 23.30 3.77 -3.00
C ASP A 129 23.00 2.33 -2.60
N LEU A 130 21.76 1.85 -2.85
CA LEU A 130 21.34 0.50 -2.47
C LEU A 130 21.06 -0.36 -3.69
N ASN A 131 21.39 -1.63 -3.60
CA ASN A 131 20.93 -2.64 -4.53
C ASN A 131 19.78 -3.39 -3.89
N TYR A 132 18.76 -3.68 -4.66
CA TYR A 132 17.61 -4.46 -4.23
C TYR A 132 17.76 -5.89 -4.72
N TYR A 133 17.67 -6.86 -3.82
CA TYR A 133 17.71 -8.27 -4.16
C TYR A 133 16.43 -8.94 -3.69
N GLU A 134 15.87 -9.81 -4.53
CA GLU A 134 14.71 -10.60 -4.13
C GLU A 134 14.87 -12.06 -4.57
N PHE A 135 14.14 -12.93 -3.90
CA PHE A 135 14.12 -14.35 -4.21
C PHE A 135 12.69 -14.86 -4.04
N THR A 136 12.17 -15.54 -5.05
CA THR A 136 10.79 -16.05 -5.02
C THR A 136 10.75 -17.41 -4.33
N LEU A 137 9.98 -17.50 -3.24
CA LEU A 137 9.80 -18.74 -2.49
C LEU A 137 8.66 -19.61 -3.04
N ASN A 138 7.65 -18.99 -3.65
CA ASN A 138 6.49 -19.69 -4.18
C ASN A 138 6.12 -19.14 -5.56
N GLU A 139 6.45 -19.90 -6.60
CA GLU A 139 6.21 -19.50 -7.99
C GLU A 139 4.74 -19.53 -8.38
N ALA A 140 3.87 -20.12 -7.57
CA ALA A 140 2.43 -20.11 -7.80
C ALA A 140 1.79 -18.76 -7.49
N ASN A 141 2.51 -17.87 -6.79
CA ASN A 141 2.07 -16.49 -6.52
C ASN A 141 2.35 -15.63 -7.74
N ILE A 142 1.44 -15.64 -8.69
CA ILE A 142 1.61 -15.05 -10.02
C ILE A 142 1.12 -13.61 -10.02
N THR A 143 1.92 -12.70 -10.59
CA THR A 143 1.56 -11.29 -10.75
C THR A 143 0.94 -11.04 -12.11
N ALA A 144 -0.24 -10.43 -12.14
CA ALA A 144 -0.90 -9.96 -13.35
C ALA A 144 -1.03 -8.43 -13.26
N PHE A 145 -0.59 -7.73 -14.29
CA PHE A 145 -0.64 -6.27 -14.30
C PHE A 145 -1.90 -5.75 -14.98
N ASN A 146 -2.53 -4.77 -14.34
CA ASN A 146 -3.68 -4.07 -14.93
C ASN A 146 -3.22 -3.23 -16.11
N ARG A 147 -4.03 -3.20 -17.15
CA ARG A 147 -3.76 -2.41 -18.37
C ARG A 147 -4.43 -1.05 -18.33
#